data_a94bc909f50ea96389cdc0678c1749c3
#
_entry.id   a94bc909f50ea96389cdc0678c1749c3
#
_cell.length_a   1.000
_cell.length_b   1.000
_cell.length_c   1.000
_cell.angle_alpha   90.00
_cell.angle_beta   90.00
_cell.angle_gamma   90.00
#
_symmetry.space_group_name_H-M   'P 1'
#
loop_
_entity.id
_entity.type
_entity.pdbx_description
1 polymer ?
#
loop_
_entity_poly.entity_id
_entity_poly.type
_entity_poly.pdbx_seq_one_letter_code
_entity_poly.pdbx_strand_id
1 'polypeptide(L)'
;MNFWYHLCWWLCRVGLFFWHPVFRVTGRDRVPAGSCIFCANHSGMADPIWILLALPEKRMIRIMAKQELRRVPFIGWVMEQFSVIFVNRGAHDTAAFSQCIDALTREREKLLVFVEGTRCNWEKHVRAKTGAVRMAAESGVPIVPVFVTRNKTPFCPVSVVFGEPYSVGAI
;
A
#
# COMPACT_ATOMS: atom_id res chain seq x y z
N MET A 1 -8.01 15.49 -3.25
CA MET A 1 -6.80 15.48 -2.35
C MET A 1 -6.75 16.81 -1.65
N ASN A 2 -6.58 16.79 -0.32
CA ASN A 2 -6.57 17.99 0.49
C ASN A 2 -5.13 18.53 0.69
N PHE A 3 -5.03 19.78 1.17
CA PHE A 3 -3.74 20.44 1.44
C PHE A 3 -2.82 19.59 2.34
N TRP A 4 -3.37 18.95 3.36
CA TRP A 4 -2.63 18.15 4.33
C TRP A 4 -1.99 16.90 3.69
N TYR A 5 -2.67 16.27 2.72
CA TYR A 5 -2.09 15.17 1.94
C TYR A 5 -0.81 15.60 1.23
N HIS A 6 -0.84 16.72 0.50
CA HIS A 6 0.32 17.23 -0.23
C HIS A 6 1.45 17.62 0.73
N LEU A 7 1.13 18.28 1.83
CA LEU A 7 2.12 18.64 2.84
C LEU A 7 2.78 17.39 3.45
N CYS A 8 2.00 16.40 3.88
CA CYS A 8 2.53 15.15 4.42
C CYS A 8 3.37 14.40 3.39
N TRP A 9 2.92 14.33 2.14
CA TRP A 9 3.66 13.71 1.05
C TRP A 9 5.03 14.37 0.83
N TRP A 10 5.08 15.69 0.78
CA TRP A 10 6.32 16.48 0.65
C TRP A 10 7.25 16.28 1.86
N LEU A 11 6.74 16.35 3.06
CA LEU A 11 7.52 16.12 4.29
C LEU A 11 8.11 14.71 4.31
N CYS A 12 7.33 13.70 3.96
CA CYS A 12 7.83 12.32 3.84
C CYS A 12 8.92 12.22 2.77
N ARG A 13 8.73 12.84 1.60
CA ARG A 13 9.72 12.82 0.51
C ARG A 13 11.04 13.45 0.94
N VAL A 14 10.99 14.62 1.58
CA VAL A 14 12.18 15.33 2.07
C VAL A 14 12.87 14.53 3.18
N GLY A 15 12.14 14.07 4.19
CA GLY A 15 12.70 13.30 5.30
C GLY A 15 13.35 12.01 4.84
N LEU A 16 12.67 11.26 3.95
CA LEU A 16 13.21 10.01 3.42
C LEU A 16 14.39 10.22 2.46
N PHE A 17 14.47 11.36 1.76
CA PHE A 17 15.63 11.70 0.94
C PHE A 17 16.89 11.84 1.78
N PHE A 18 16.82 12.50 2.96
CA PHE A 18 17.96 12.61 3.86
C PHE A 18 18.36 11.27 4.48
N TRP A 19 17.39 10.38 4.71
CA TRP A 19 17.63 9.08 5.32
C TRP A 19 18.09 8.01 4.31
N HIS A 20 17.59 8.10 3.06
CA HIS A 20 17.90 7.19 1.94
C HIS A 20 18.02 8.00 0.64
N PRO A 21 19.19 8.58 0.35
CA PRO A 21 19.34 9.47 -0.80
C PRO A 21 19.20 8.76 -2.15
N VAL A 22 19.38 7.45 -2.18
CA VAL A 22 19.22 6.65 -3.40
C VAL A 22 17.89 5.91 -3.37
N PHE A 23 16.94 6.41 -4.15
CA PHE A 23 15.61 5.81 -4.32
C PHE A 23 15.41 5.40 -5.78
N ARG A 24 15.16 4.13 -6.02
CA ARG A 24 15.00 3.54 -7.36
C ARG A 24 13.59 3.02 -7.53
N VAL A 25 12.99 3.28 -8.70
CA VAL A 25 11.67 2.78 -9.06
C VAL A 25 11.74 2.08 -10.40
N THR A 26 11.26 0.85 -10.47
CA THR A 26 11.23 0.02 -11.68
C THR A 26 9.81 -0.44 -11.97
N GLY A 27 9.43 -0.54 -13.25
CA GLY A 27 8.12 -1.04 -13.69
C GLY A 27 6.95 -0.09 -13.41
N ARG A 28 7.20 1.20 -13.23
CA ARG A 28 6.12 2.20 -13.03
C ARG A 28 5.17 2.28 -14.23
N ASP A 29 5.68 2.05 -15.41
CA ASP A 29 4.97 1.99 -16.69
C ASP A 29 3.96 0.84 -16.77
N ARG A 30 4.16 -0.22 -16.01
CA ARG A 30 3.27 -1.38 -15.91
C ARG A 30 2.02 -1.11 -15.07
N VAL A 31 2.04 -0.07 -14.25
CA VAL A 31 0.92 0.24 -13.37
C VAL A 31 -0.29 0.72 -14.18
N PRO A 32 -1.44 0.00 -14.12
CA PRO A 32 -2.64 0.37 -14.86
C PRO A 32 -3.08 1.82 -14.58
N ALA A 33 -3.61 2.48 -15.59
CA ALA A 33 -4.20 3.82 -15.42
C ALA A 33 -5.41 3.78 -14.49
N GLY A 34 -6.23 2.74 -14.58
CA GLY A 34 -7.41 2.51 -13.75
C GLY A 34 -7.10 1.93 -12.37
N SER A 35 -8.13 1.38 -11.74
CA SER A 35 -8.05 0.69 -10.45
C SER A 35 -7.19 -0.55 -10.54
N CYS A 36 -6.48 -0.85 -9.47
CA CYS A 36 -5.73 -2.10 -9.30
C CYS A 36 -5.45 -2.33 -7.80
N ILE A 37 -5.07 -3.54 -7.47
CA ILE A 37 -4.64 -3.90 -6.11
C ILE A 37 -3.13 -4.10 -6.12
N PHE A 38 -2.39 -3.25 -5.41
CA PHE A 38 -0.98 -3.47 -5.14
C PHE A 38 -0.83 -4.52 -4.03
N CYS A 39 -0.22 -5.65 -4.35
CA CYS A 39 0.13 -6.68 -3.38
C CYS A 39 1.61 -6.58 -3.05
N ALA A 40 1.93 -6.04 -1.88
CA ALA A 40 3.29 -5.75 -1.47
C ALA A 40 3.78 -6.64 -0.32
N ASN A 41 5.11 -6.85 -0.25
CA ASN A 41 5.76 -7.33 0.96
C ASN A 41 5.81 -6.23 2.02
N HIS A 42 5.92 -6.62 3.31
CA HIS A 42 5.93 -5.68 4.43
C HIS A 42 7.07 -5.99 5.40
N SER A 43 8.06 -5.12 5.47
CA SER A 43 9.23 -5.27 6.34
C SER A 43 9.44 -4.10 7.31
N GLY A 44 8.87 -2.92 7.01
CA GLY A 44 9.05 -1.73 7.81
C GLY A 44 7.86 -0.78 7.80
N MET A 45 7.79 0.12 8.77
CA MET A 45 6.71 1.10 8.88
C MET A 45 6.68 2.08 7.70
N ALA A 46 7.83 2.35 7.08
CA ALA A 46 7.95 3.26 5.95
C ALA A 46 7.58 2.64 4.59
N ASP A 47 7.32 1.32 4.51
CA ASP A 47 7.00 0.66 3.23
C ASP A 47 5.83 1.31 2.49
N PRO A 48 4.69 1.65 3.14
CA PRO A 48 3.60 2.33 2.44
C PRO A 48 4.04 3.65 1.84
N ILE A 49 4.87 4.41 2.56
CA ILE A 49 5.35 5.71 2.11
C ILE A 49 6.25 5.56 0.88
N TRP A 50 7.15 4.57 0.86
CA TRP A 50 7.99 4.29 -0.30
C TRP A 50 7.18 3.95 -1.55
N ILE A 51 6.11 3.16 -1.39
CA ILE A 51 5.20 2.81 -2.51
C ILE A 51 4.44 4.04 -2.98
N LEU A 52 3.95 4.89 -2.06
CA LEU A 52 3.29 6.15 -2.41
C LEU A 52 4.24 7.09 -3.18
N LEU A 53 5.48 7.24 -2.72
CA LEU A 53 6.49 8.08 -3.37
C LEU A 53 6.98 7.52 -4.71
N ALA A 54 6.84 6.22 -4.93
CA ALA A 54 7.18 5.58 -6.20
C ALA A 54 6.21 5.95 -7.33
N LEU A 55 5.02 6.44 -7.00
CA LEU A 55 3.99 6.82 -7.96
C LEU A 55 3.84 8.36 -8.02
N PRO A 56 3.30 8.90 -9.14
CA PRO A 56 3.00 10.33 -9.22
C PRO A 56 2.05 10.76 -8.09
N GLU A 57 2.32 11.91 -7.49
CA GLU A 57 1.58 12.48 -6.37
C GLU A 57 0.05 12.55 -6.59
N LYS A 58 -0.38 12.72 -7.84
CA LYS A 58 -1.80 12.84 -8.22
C LYS A 58 -2.60 11.54 -8.17
N ARG A 59 -1.96 10.40 -7.87
CA ARG A 59 -2.64 9.11 -7.82
C ARG A 59 -2.97 8.77 -6.37
N MET A 60 -4.25 8.83 -6.03
CA MET A 60 -4.71 8.35 -4.72
C MET A 60 -4.58 6.83 -4.62
N ILE A 61 -4.01 6.40 -3.51
CA ILE A 61 -3.89 4.99 -3.16
C ILE A 61 -4.48 4.82 -1.77
N ARG A 62 -5.51 4.01 -1.67
CA ARG A 62 -6.04 3.58 -0.37
C ARG A 62 -5.10 2.55 0.22
N ILE A 63 -4.79 2.66 1.49
CA ILE A 63 -3.90 1.72 2.18
C ILE A 63 -4.72 0.98 3.22
N MET A 64 -4.62 -0.35 3.25
CA MET A 64 -5.21 -1.13 4.32
C MET A 64 -4.28 -1.17 5.54
N ALA A 65 -4.79 -0.78 6.69
CA ALA A 65 -4.02 -0.79 7.93
C ALA A 65 -4.81 -1.35 9.11
N LYS A 66 -4.10 -1.71 10.17
CA LYS A 66 -4.68 -2.26 11.39
C LYS A 66 -5.44 -1.18 12.17
N GLN A 67 -6.66 -1.50 12.64
CA GLN A 67 -7.55 -0.60 13.36
C GLN A 67 -6.88 0.09 14.57
N GLU A 68 -6.01 -0.61 15.28
CA GLU A 68 -5.35 -0.07 16.47
C GLU A 68 -4.41 1.10 16.15
N LEU A 69 -3.90 1.20 14.93
CA LEU A 69 -3.05 2.31 14.50
C LEU A 69 -3.80 3.64 14.46
N ARG A 70 -5.13 3.60 14.29
CA ARG A 70 -5.99 4.80 14.34
C ARG A 70 -5.91 5.50 15.69
N ARG A 71 -5.70 4.73 16.77
CA ARG A 71 -5.66 5.26 18.15
C ARG A 71 -4.30 5.85 18.54
N VAL A 72 -3.26 5.65 17.72
CA VAL A 72 -1.94 6.20 17.99
C VAL A 72 -1.95 7.70 17.65
N PRO A 73 -1.71 8.58 18.63
CA PRO A 73 -1.68 10.03 18.41
C PRO A 73 -0.75 10.38 17.23
N PHE A 74 -1.09 11.42 16.47
CA PHE A 74 -0.39 11.87 15.28
C PHE A 74 -0.37 10.86 14.12
N ILE A 75 -0.01 9.58 14.35
CA ILE A 75 -0.01 8.54 13.31
C ILE A 75 -1.41 8.33 12.75
N GLY A 76 -2.42 8.16 13.62
CA GLY A 76 -3.81 8.01 13.21
C GLY A 76 -4.28 9.19 12.37
N TRP A 77 -4.00 10.42 12.81
CA TRP A 77 -4.33 11.62 12.06
C TRP A 77 -3.66 11.65 10.67
N VAL A 78 -2.36 11.36 10.59
CA VAL A 78 -1.65 11.29 9.30
C VAL A 78 -2.28 10.22 8.40
N MET A 79 -2.58 9.04 8.92
CA MET A 79 -3.20 7.96 8.15
C MET A 79 -4.58 8.34 7.60
N GLU A 80 -5.36 9.13 8.35
CA GLU A 80 -6.64 9.66 7.87
C GLU A 80 -6.46 10.63 6.69
N GLN A 81 -5.37 11.42 6.64
CA GLN A 81 -5.06 12.28 5.49
C GLN A 81 -4.76 11.48 4.22
N PHE A 82 -4.21 10.26 4.38
CA PHE A 82 -3.97 9.32 3.28
C PHE A 82 -5.15 8.38 2.99
N SER A 83 -6.33 8.67 3.54
CA SER A 83 -7.55 7.90 3.32
C SER A 83 -7.38 6.40 3.55
N VAL A 84 -6.72 6.05 4.66
CA VAL A 84 -6.43 4.66 5.03
C VAL A 84 -7.73 3.94 5.42
N ILE A 85 -7.91 2.72 4.91
CA ILE A 85 -8.99 1.83 5.31
C ILE A 85 -8.51 1.00 6.51
N PHE A 86 -9.12 1.23 7.66
CA PHE A 86 -8.76 0.51 8.88
C PHE A 86 -9.51 -0.80 8.98
N VAL A 87 -8.77 -1.89 9.28
CA VAL A 87 -9.29 -3.26 9.30
C VAL A 87 -9.11 -3.86 10.68
N ASN A 88 -10.17 -4.46 11.20
CA ASN A 88 -10.09 -5.28 12.41
C ASN A 88 -9.63 -6.70 12.04
N ARG A 89 -8.37 -7.02 12.35
CA ARG A 89 -7.76 -8.32 12.02
C ARG A 89 -8.28 -9.39 12.97
N GLY A 90 -8.71 -10.51 12.43
CA GLY A 90 -9.23 -11.64 13.22
C GLY A 90 -10.75 -11.74 13.29
N ALA A 91 -11.48 -10.69 12.95
CA ALA A 91 -12.91 -10.73 12.63
C ALA A 91 -13.08 -10.75 11.11
N HIS A 92 -14.20 -11.33 10.62
CA HIS A 92 -14.61 -11.13 9.24
C HIS A 92 -15.13 -9.69 9.11
N ASP A 93 -14.21 -8.74 8.91
CA ASP A 93 -14.53 -7.31 8.79
C ASP A 93 -15.13 -7.02 7.42
N THR A 94 -16.43 -7.33 7.30
CA THR A 94 -17.19 -7.12 6.06
C THR A 94 -17.30 -5.65 5.70
N ALA A 95 -17.32 -4.75 6.69
CA ALA A 95 -17.40 -3.31 6.46
C ALA A 95 -16.11 -2.78 5.79
N ALA A 96 -14.94 -3.16 6.32
CA ALA A 96 -13.67 -2.79 5.69
C ALA A 96 -13.52 -3.44 4.30
N PHE A 97 -13.98 -4.67 4.13
CA PHE A 97 -13.96 -5.33 2.83
C PHE A 97 -14.85 -4.58 1.81
N SER A 98 -16.09 -4.22 2.19
CA SER A 98 -16.98 -3.43 1.34
C SER A 98 -16.37 -2.07 0.97
N GLN A 99 -15.74 -1.36 1.91
CA GLN A 99 -15.04 -0.11 1.64
C GLN A 99 -13.91 -0.30 0.61
N CYS A 100 -13.18 -1.41 0.66
CA CYS A 100 -12.16 -1.72 -0.34
C CYS A 100 -12.77 -1.95 -1.72
N ILE A 101 -13.89 -2.68 -1.81
CA ILE A 101 -14.59 -2.90 -3.08
C ILE A 101 -15.13 -1.58 -3.63
N ASP A 102 -15.74 -0.73 -2.80
CA ASP A 102 -16.22 0.59 -3.22
C ASP A 102 -15.09 1.48 -3.74
N ALA A 103 -13.94 1.51 -3.05
CA ALA A 103 -12.76 2.24 -3.50
C ALA A 103 -12.28 1.78 -4.89
N LEU A 104 -12.30 0.47 -5.15
CA LEU A 104 -11.85 -0.10 -6.41
C LEU A 104 -12.85 0.10 -7.56
N THR A 105 -14.16 -0.03 -7.30
CA THR A 105 -15.19 -0.07 -8.33
C THR A 105 -15.86 1.26 -8.58
N ARG A 106 -16.26 1.97 -7.53
CA ARG A 106 -16.99 3.24 -7.61
C ARG A 106 -16.06 4.45 -7.67
N GLU A 107 -15.09 4.50 -6.76
CA GLU A 107 -14.16 5.64 -6.66
C GLU A 107 -13.01 5.52 -7.67
N ARG A 108 -12.82 4.34 -8.26
CA ARG A 108 -11.77 4.01 -9.23
C ARG A 108 -10.37 4.32 -8.72
N GLU A 109 -10.15 4.10 -7.45
CA GLU A 109 -8.87 4.27 -6.78
C GLU A 109 -8.03 2.99 -6.79
N LYS A 110 -6.79 3.10 -6.39
CA LYS A 110 -5.88 1.96 -6.22
C LYS A 110 -5.84 1.55 -4.76
N LEU A 111 -5.70 0.26 -4.50
CA LEU A 111 -5.64 -0.28 -3.15
C LEU A 111 -4.27 -0.90 -2.88
N LEU A 112 -3.62 -0.54 -1.78
CA LEU A 112 -2.38 -1.16 -1.31
C LEU A 112 -2.69 -2.15 -0.19
N VAL A 113 -2.31 -3.40 -0.41
CA VAL A 113 -2.46 -4.50 0.54
C VAL A 113 -1.11 -5.14 0.81
N PHE A 114 -0.74 -5.23 2.08
CA PHE A 114 0.40 -6.02 2.50
C PHE A 114 -0.06 -7.46 2.74
N VAL A 115 0.25 -8.35 1.77
CA VAL A 115 -0.29 -9.72 1.73
C VAL A 115 0.13 -10.59 2.92
N GLU A 116 1.25 -10.26 3.56
CA GLU A 116 1.73 -10.95 4.76
C GLU A 116 0.86 -10.62 5.99
N GLY A 117 0.11 -9.52 5.96
CA GLY A 117 -0.76 -9.07 7.05
C GLY A 117 -0.02 -8.64 8.32
N THR A 118 1.29 -8.74 8.35
CA THR A 118 2.18 -8.29 9.43
C THR A 118 3.54 -7.93 8.86
N ARG A 119 4.37 -7.26 9.65
CA ARG A 119 5.76 -7.00 9.24
C ARG A 119 6.58 -8.28 9.39
N CYS A 120 7.25 -8.67 8.31
CA CYS A 120 8.08 -9.86 8.25
C CYS A 120 9.52 -9.49 7.90
N ASN A 121 10.47 -10.00 8.68
CA ASN A 121 11.88 -10.04 8.36
C ASN A 121 12.21 -11.37 7.65
N TRP A 122 13.47 -11.56 7.25
CA TRP A 122 13.92 -12.74 6.50
C TRP A 122 13.66 -14.09 7.23
N GLU A 123 13.57 -14.06 8.55
CA GLU A 123 13.47 -15.25 9.39
C GLU A 123 12.02 -15.75 9.58
N LYS A 124 11.03 -14.91 9.30
CA LYS A 124 9.61 -15.26 9.47
C LYS A 124 8.94 -15.46 8.11
N HIS A 125 8.72 -16.72 7.76
CA HIS A 125 7.85 -17.06 6.64
C HIS A 125 6.40 -17.00 7.11
N VAL A 126 5.66 -16.00 6.63
CA VAL A 126 4.24 -15.85 6.90
C VAL A 126 3.45 -16.18 5.64
N ARG A 127 2.45 -17.04 5.79
CA ARG A 127 1.55 -17.39 4.68
C ARG A 127 0.79 -16.13 4.22
N ALA A 128 0.81 -15.89 2.92
CA ALA A 128 0.05 -14.79 2.31
C ALA A 128 -1.45 -14.94 2.59
N LYS A 129 -2.10 -13.83 2.93
CA LYS A 129 -3.56 -13.75 3.12
C LYS A 129 -4.27 -13.71 1.77
N THR A 130 -5.41 -14.39 1.68
CA THR A 130 -6.22 -14.49 0.45
C THR A 130 -7.11 -13.26 0.19
N GLY A 131 -7.18 -12.29 1.12
CA GLY A 131 -8.06 -11.14 1.02
C GLY A 131 -7.89 -10.32 -0.26
N ALA A 132 -6.64 -10.09 -0.70
CA ALA A 132 -6.39 -9.36 -1.94
C ALA A 132 -6.92 -10.09 -3.18
N VAL A 133 -6.78 -11.41 -3.22
CA VAL A 133 -7.28 -12.26 -4.32
C VAL A 133 -8.81 -12.23 -4.36
N ARG A 134 -9.47 -12.33 -3.19
CA ARG A 134 -10.94 -12.22 -3.11
C ARG A 134 -11.43 -10.85 -3.56
N MET A 135 -10.78 -9.77 -3.14
CA MET A 135 -11.13 -8.41 -3.60
C MET A 135 -10.94 -8.25 -5.10
N ALA A 136 -9.86 -8.80 -5.67
CA ALA A 136 -9.61 -8.77 -7.11
C ALA A 136 -10.68 -9.55 -7.91
N ALA A 137 -11.04 -10.75 -7.44
CA ALA A 137 -12.09 -11.56 -8.08
C ALA A 137 -13.47 -10.86 -8.04
N GLU A 138 -13.83 -10.23 -6.91
CA GLU A 138 -15.12 -9.56 -6.75
C GLU A 138 -15.19 -8.23 -7.50
N SER A 139 -14.09 -7.46 -7.51
CA SER A 139 -14.06 -6.14 -8.17
C SER A 139 -13.70 -6.20 -9.66
N GLY A 140 -13.16 -7.34 -10.16
CA GLY A 140 -12.69 -7.49 -11.53
C GLY A 140 -11.42 -6.70 -11.85
N VAL A 141 -10.73 -6.12 -10.86
CA VAL A 141 -9.52 -5.33 -11.10
C VAL A 141 -8.25 -6.19 -11.04
N PRO A 142 -7.19 -5.84 -11.79
CA PRO A 142 -5.95 -6.59 -11.76
C PRO A 142 -5.18 -6.42 -10.44
N ILE A 143 -4.39 -7.44 -10.10
CA ILE A 143 -3.37 -7.39 -9.06
C ILE A 143 -2.04 -7.00 -9.69
N VAL A 144 -1.34 -6.06 -9.04
CA VAL A 144 0.03 -5.66 -9.37
C VAL A 144 0.94 -6.09 -8.22
N PRO A 145 1.85 -7.05 -8.42
CA PRO A 145 2.85 -7.38 -7.42
C PRO A 145 3.79 -6.19 -7.19
N VAL A 146 4.09 -5.90 -5.93
CA VAL A 146 5.02 -4.82 -5.58
C VAL A 146 6.06 -5.35 -4.61
N PHE A 147 7.32 -5.11 -4.93
CA PHE A 147 8.43 -5.40 -4.03
C PHE A 147 9.04 -4.10 -3.52
N VAL A 148 9.22 -4.02 -2.20
CA VAL A 148 9.99 -2.96 -1.53
C VAL A 148 11.19 -3.58 -0.86
N THR A 149 12.36 -2.95 -0.99
CA THR A 149 13.59 -3.36 -0.30
C THR A 149 13.31 -3.70 1.17
N ARG A 150 13.66 -4.91 1.60
CA ARG A 150 13.37 -5.39 2.96
C ARG A 150 14.27 -4.73 4.01
N ASN A 151 15.56 -4.78 3.79
CA ASN A 151 16.52 -4.17 4.72
C ASN A 151 16.77 -2.71 4.34
N LYS A 152 16.32 -1.80 5.18
CA LYS A 152 16.42 -0.35 5.00
C LYS A 152 17.31 0.24 6.09
N THR A 153 18.60 -0.12 6.07
CA THR A 153 19.59 0.57 6.88
C THR A 153 19.78 2.00 6.37
N PRO A 154 20.05 2.97 7.25
CA PRO A 154 20.29 4.35 6.84
C PRO A 154 21.31 4.45 5.71
N PHE A 155 21.08 5.36 4.78
CA PHE A 155 21.94 5.64 3.61
C PHE A 155 22.04 4.51 2.57
N CYS A 156 21.44 3.34 2.80
CA CYS A 156 21.35 2.30 1.79
C CYS A 156 20.28 2.61 0.73
N PRO A 157 20.49 2.15 -0.53
CA PRO A 157 19.49 2.29 -1.58
C PRO A 157 18.16 1.62 -1.22
N VAL A 158 17.06 2.29 -1.47
CA VAL A 158 15.72 1.71 -1.41
C VAL A 158 15.16 1.58 -2.82
N SER A 159 14.62 0.43 -3.13
CA SER A 159 13.99 0.15 -4.42
C SER A 159 12.54 -0.24 -4.24
N VAL A 160 11.69 0.27 -5.13
CA VAL A 160 10.32 -0.18 -5.32
C VAL A 160 10.20 -0.72 -6.73
N VAL A 161 9.75 -1.96 -6.85
CA VAL A 161 9.58 -2.65 -8.13
C VAL A 161 8.13 -3.04 -8.31
N PHE A 162 7.51 -2.59 -9.41
CA PHE A 162 6.17 -3.01 -9.82
C PHE A 162 6.32 -4.15 -10.84
N GLY A 163 5.67 -5.29 -10.53
CA GLY A 163 5.60 -6.43 -11.44
C GLY A 163 4.53 -6.28 -12.52
N GLU A 164 4.41 -7.29 -13.38
CA GLU A 164 3.36 -7.34 -14.38
C GLU A 164 1.99 -7.49 -13.72
N PRO A 165 0.98 -6.69 -14.14
CA PRO A 165 -0.39 -6.87 -13.69
C PRO A 165 -0.94 -8.21 -14.17
N TYR A 166 -1.73 -8.87 -13.33
CA TYR A 166 -2.47 -10.06 -13.71
C TYR A 166 -3.90 -10.02 -13.18
N SER A 167 -4.82 -10.59 -13.96
CA SER A 167 -6.21 -10.70 -13.55
C SER A 167 -6.45 -12.05 -12.87
N VAL A 168 -7.28 -12.01 -11.83
CA VAL A 168 -7.77 -13.22 -11.16
C VAL A 168 -9.05 -13.63 -11.87
N GLY A 169 -9.11 -14.89 -12.33
CA GLY A 169 -10.36 -15.43 -12.87
C GLY A 169 -11.47 -15.41 -11.82
N ALA A 170 -12.73 -15.44 -12.26
CA ALA A 170 -13.86 -15.57 -11.34
C ALA A 170 -13.71 -16.87 -10.53
N ILE A 171 -13.79 -16.74 -9.20
CA ILE A 171 -13.69 -17.86 -8.25
C ILE A 171 -15.10 -18.45 -8.07
#